data_01898c91f4c2389b86e0f397581355ab
#
_entry.id   01898c91f4c2389b86e0f397581355ab
#
_cell.length_a   1.000
_cell.length_b   1.000
_cell.length_c   1.000
_cell.angle_alpha   90.00
_cell.angle_beta   90.00
_cell.angle_gamma   90.00
#
_symmetry.space_group_name_H-M   'P 1'
#
loop_
_entity.id
_entity.type
_entity.pdbx_description
1 polymer ?
#
loop_
_entity_poly.entity_id
_entity_poly.type
_entity_poly.pdbx_seq_one_letter_code
_entity_poly.pdbx_strand_id
1 'polypeptide(L)'
;MADSTILNLNLQTTGSNSGTWGNVTNENLQKLESAIKGYVSIAITGTTQSLSVSSGGTTDEQSNVAIKLTGTLAGNTVLSCEAVETWYIIDNATTMSTHSLTFKPSGGTGVDLVAGSKHIIYTDGTTAFDVSADFGNVKANGTLEATGNVSFDGGTFTFNESSADVDARFEGNGDINLLFTDAGNDRVGIGTNTPAAKLEVDQNASAGAIPVIDLDQGDDDQPFINFAGTSAADSSKSLSSATATAGSKVGAIQVKINGTVRWIRFYDSAV
;
A
#
# COMPACT_ATOMS: atom_id res chain seq x y z
N MET A 1 -32.22 38.68 -6.06
CA MET A 1 -32.22 37.67 -7.13
C MET A 1 -31.85 36.34 -6.49
N ALA A 2 -32.31 35.25 -7.05
CA ALA A 2 -31.95 33.94 -6.53
C ALA A 2 -30.62 33.51 -7.15
N ASP A 3 -29.75 32.87 -6.37
CA ASP A 3 -28.55 32.24 -6.87
C ASP A 3 -28.79 30.75 -7.16
N SER A 4 -27.96 30.13 -7.99
CA SER A 4 -27.99 28.69 -8.16
C SER A 4 -27.51 28.01 -6.88
N THR A 5 -28.05 26.81 -6.60
CA THR A 5 -27.86 26.13 -5.30
C THR A 5 -26.45 25.50 -5.11
N ILE A 6 -25.70 25.29 -6.17
CA ILE A 6 -24.38 24.59 -6.10
C ILE A 6 -23.22 25.58 -6.28
N LEU A 7 -23.24 26.36 -7.35
CA LEU A 7 -22.14 27.29 -7.67
C LEU A 7 -22.44 28.74 -7.30
N ASN A 8 -23.58 29.00 -6.68
CA ASN A 8 -24.02 30.37 -6.33
C ASN A 8 -23.95 31.36 -7.52
N LEU A 9 -24.32 30.86 -8.72
CA LEU A 9 -24.39 31.68 -9.91
C LEU A 9 -25.62 32.59 -9.80
N ASN A 10 -25.47 33.86 -10.12
CA ASN A 10 -26.58 34.79 -10.13
C ASN A 10 -27.55 34.47 -11.25
N LEU A 11 -28.76 34.00 -10.89
CA LEU A 11 -29.82 33.65 -11.86
C LEU A 11 -30.56 34.92 -12.27
N GLN A 12 -30.31 35.38 -13.49
CA GLN A 12 -30.87 36.62 -13.99
C GLN A 12 -32.34 36.44 -14.43
N THR A 13 -33.23 37.30 -13.99
CA THR A 13 -34.61 37.38 -14.46
C THR A 13 -34.73 38.45 -15.55
N THR A 14 -35.67 38.27 -16.47
CA THR A 14 -35.93 39.23 -17.55
C THR A 14 -36.14 40.64 -17.00
N GLY A 15 -35.39 41.62 -17.48
CA GLY A 15 -35.42 43.01 -17.04
C GLY A 15 -34.59 43.32 -15.78
N SER A 16 -33.99 42.33 -15.12
CA SER A 16 -33.05 42.57 -14.03
C SER A 16 -31.67 42.95 -14.57
N ASN A 17 -30.85 43.57 -13.69
CA ASN A 17 -29.45 43.96 -14.01
C ASN A 17 -29.31 44.89 -15.23
N SER A 18 -30.29 45.74 -15.50
CA SER A 18 -30.21 46.73 -16.57
C SER A 18 -28.96 47.60 -16.44
N GLY A 19 -28.10 47.60 -17.46
CA GLY A 19 -26.81 48.28 -17.46
C GLY A 19 -25.66 47.52 -16.79
N THR A 20 -25.91 46.41 -16.06
CA THR A 20 -24.90 45.63 -15.35
C THR A 20 -24.92 44.14 -15.70
N TRP A 21 -25.84 43.67 -16.53
CA TRP A 21 -26.01 42.25 -16.89
C TRP A 21 -24.73 41.61 -17.42
N GLY A 22 -23.91 42.40 -18.18
CA GLY A 22 -22.64 41.91 -18.72
C GLY A 22 -21.64 41.58 -17.61
N ASN A 23 -21.58 42.39 -16.54
CA ASN A 23 -20.71 42.10 -15.40
C ASN A 23 -21.17 40.83 -14.66
N VAL A 24 -22.46 40.71 -14.39
CA VAL A 24 -23.04 39.52 -13.74
C VAL A 24 -22.80 38.26 -14.57
N THR A 25 -22.92 38.34 -15.88
CA THR A 25 -22.63 37.22 -16.76
C THR A 25 -21.13 36.83 -16.71
N ASN A 26 -20.24 37.81 -16.76
CA ASN A 26 -18.82 37.58 -16.64
C ASN A 26 -18.42 36.96 -15.28
N GLU A 27 -19.00 37.44 -14.19
CA GLU A 27 -18.82 36.88 -12.84
C GLU A 27 -19.27 35.41 -12.75
N ASN A 28 -20.41 35.07 -13.33
CA ASN A 28 -20.89 33.71 -13.45
C ASN A 28 -19.94 32.83 -14.27
N LEU A 29 -19.43 33.33 -15.38
CA LEU A 29 -18.45 32.59 -16.22
C LEU A 29 -17.13 32.38 -15.48
N GLN A 30 -16.66 33.34 -14.70
CA GLN A 30 -15.46 33.21 -13.87
C GLN A 30 -15.65 32.18 -12.76
N LYS A 31 -16.82 32.07 -12.14
CA LYS A 31 -17.14 30.98 -11.20
C LYS A 31 -17.10 29.60 -11.88
N LEU A 32 -17.68 29.49 -13.07
CA LEU A 32 -17.60 28.24 -13.86
C LEU A 32 -16.15 27.88 -14.20
N GLU A 33 -15.33 28.87 -14.59
CA GLU A 33 -13.92 28.67 -14.86
C GLU A 33 -13.17 28.17 -13.60
N SER A 34 -13.44 28.80 -12.47
CA SER A 34 -12.86 28.39 -11.17
C SER A 34 -13.28 26.97 -10.76
N ALA A 35 -14.53 26.58 -10.98
CA ALA A 35 -15.03 25.24 -10.71
C ALA A 35 -14.38 24.17 -11.60
N ILE A 36 -13.93 24.53 -12.79
CA ILE A 36 -13.29 23.60 -13.75
C ILE A 36 -11.78 23.58 -13.56
N LYS A 37 -11.12 24.72 -13.37
CA LYS A 37 -9.65 24.87 -13.38
C LYS A 37 -9.09 25.79 -12.30
N GLY A 38 -9.95 26.32 -11.42
CA GLY A 38 -9.54 27.26 -10.39
C GLY A 38 -8.60 26.64 -9.35
N TYR A 39 -7.65 27.46 -8.90
CA TYR A 39 -6.71 27.14 -7.84
C TYR A 39 -6.68 28.30 -6.85
N VAL A 40 -6.72 27.97 -5.56
CA VAL A 40 -6.57 28.96 -4.46
C VAL A 40 -5.62 28.42 -3.40
N SER A 41 -4.83 29.32 -2.82
CA SER A 41 -3.99 29.00 -1.64
C SER A 41 -4.56 29.71 -0.41
N ILE A 42 -4.88 28.94 0.62
CA ILE A 42 -5.53 29.41 1.85
C ILE A 42 -4.60 29.18 3.02
N ALA A 43 -4.38 30.21 3.82
CA ALA A 43 -3.69 30.10 5.09
C ALA A 43 -4.67 29.67 6.19
N ILE A 44 -4.37 28.57 6.86
CA ILE A 44 -5.12 28.17 8.05
C ILE A 44 -4.61 28.97 9.25
N THR A 45 -5.46 29.80 9.84
CA THR A 45 -5.10 30.74 10.90
C THR A 45 -5.81 30.49 12.23
N GLY A 46 -6.79 29.61 12.26
CA GLY A 46 -7.60 29.32 13.46
C GLY A 46 -7.94 27.84 13.57
N THR A 47 -8.62 27.46 14.64
CA THR A 47 -9.10 26.09 14.86
C THR A 47 -10.46 25.80 14.21
N THR A 48 -11.12 26.82 13.68
CA THR A 48 -12.34 26.71 12.88
C THR A 48 -12.27 27.73 11.77
N GLN A 49 -12.40 27.29 10.53
CA GLN A 49 -12.38 28.15 9.35
C GLN A 49 -13.39 27.61 8.33
N SER A 50 -14.03 28.51 7.59
CA SER A 50 -14.91 28.14 6.49
C SER A 50 -14.34 28.67 5.19
N LEU A 51 -14.50 27.92 4.10
CA LEU A 51 -14.23 28.44 2.76
C LEU A 51 -15.19 29.60 2.48
N SER A 52 -14.64 30.71 1.97
CA SER A 52 -15.45 31.87 1.64
C SER A 52 -16.37 31.55 0.48
N VAL A 53 -17.60 32.07 0.59
CA VAL A 53 -18.67 31.97 -0.42
C VAL A 53 -19.21 33.36 -0.67
N SER A 54 -19.34 33.75 -1.92
CA SER A 54 -19.95 35.00 -2.30
C SER A 54 -20.99 34.81 -3.41
N SER A 55 -22.11 35.53 -3.27
CA SER A 55 -23.09 35.62 -4.35
C SER A 55 -22.50 36.48 -5.48
N GLY A 56 -22.26 35.89 -6.65
CA GLY A 56 -21.78 36.59 -7.83
C GLY A 56 -20.34 37.13 -7.75
N GLY A 57 -19.48 36.67 -6.83
CA GLY A 57 -18.11 37.18 -6.67
C GLY A 57 -17.05 36.28 -7.31
N THR A 58 -15.93 36.88 -7.71
CA THR A 58 -14.77 36.18 -8.32
C THR A 58 -13.75 35.66 -7.31
N THR A 59 -13.86 36.06 -6.03
CA THR A 59 -12.89 35.74 -4.96
C THR A 59 -13.35 34.64 -4.03
N ASP A 60 -14.24 33.80 -4.48
CA ASP A 60 -14.85 32.71 -3.74
C ASP A 60 -13.90 31.53 -3.62
N GLU A 61 -13.44 31.20 -2.40
CA GLU A 61 -12.53 30.09 -2.17
C GLU A 61 -13.19 28.76 -2.52
N GLN A 62 -14.49 28.60 -2.17
CA GLN A 62 -15.24 27.37 -2.39
C GLN A 62 -15.47 27.05 -3.85
N SER A 63 -15.48 28.04 -4.74
CA SER A 63 -15.66 27.81 -6.20
C SER A 63 -14.44 27.18 -6.87
N ASN A 64 -13.28 27.15 -6.21
CA ASN A 64 -12.07 26.59 -6.81
C ASN A 64 -12.02 25.07 -6.64
N VAL A 65 -11.73 24.37 -7.73
CA VAL A 65 -11.60 22.91 -7.71
C VAL A 65 -10.32 22.45 -6.99
N ALA A 66 -9.25 23.23 -7.04
CA ALA A 66 -8.00 22.93 -6.39
C ALA A 66 -7.70 23.93 -5.27
N ILE A 67 -7.49 23.44 -4.06
CA ILE A 67 -7.24 24.21 -2.85
C ILE A 67 -5.95 23.77 -2.21
N LYS A 68 -5.01 24.71 -2.02
CA LYS A 68 -3.81 24.47 -1.23
C LYS A 68 -3.97 25.08 0.16
N LEU A 69 -3.83 24.26 1.19
CA LEU A 69 -3.87 24.68 2.58
C LEU A 69 -2.42 24.90 3.09
N THR A 70 -2.16 26.04 3.72
CA THR A 70 -0.83 26.42 4.24
C THR A 70 -0.95 26.91 5.68
N GLY A 71 0.18 27.10 6.35
CA GLY A 71 0.25 27.60 7.72
C GLY A 71 0.58 26.51 8.74
N THR A 72 0.68 26.91 10.01
CA THR A 72 0.94 26.02 11.14
C THR A 72 -0.28 25.96 12.02
N LEU A 73 -0.79 24.78 12.31
CA LEU A 73 -1.98 24.58 13.14
C LEU A 73 -1.66 24.91 14.61
N ALA A 74 -2.52 25.72 15.23
CA ALA A 74 -2.46 26.06 16.65
C ALA A 74 -3.25 25.07 17.54
N GLY A 75 -4.02 24.17 16.94
CA GLY A 75 -4.86 23.16 17.60
C GLY A 75 -5.53 22.27 16.57
N ASN A 76 -6.33 21.29 17.00
CA ASN A 76 -7.18 20.53 16.12
C ASN A 76 -8.11 21.47 15.36
N THR A 77 -8.09 21.43 14.05
CA THR A 77 -8.71 22.40 13.16
C THR A 77 -9.80 21.78 12.31
N VAL A 78 -10.89 22.49 12.13
CA VAL A 78 -11.97 22.15 11.21
C VAL A 78 -12.03 23.20 10.09
N LEU A 79 -11.89 22.75 8.84
CA LEU A 79 -12.17 23.53 7.64
C LEU A 79 -13.51 23.09 7.06
N SER A 80 -14.46 24.02 6.89
CA SER A 80 -15.77 23.68 6.36
C SER A 80 -16.04 24.33 4.99
N CYS A 81 -16.78 23.62 4.14
CA CYS A 81 -17.43 24.16 2.94
C CYS A 81 -18.94 24.31 3.18
N GLU A 82 -19.69 24.90 2.25
CA GLU A 82 -21.15 24.84 2.28
C GLU A 82 -21.66 23.40 2.19
N ALA A 83 -22.90 23.20 2.68
CA ALA A 83 -23.58 21.91 2.65
C ALA A 83 -24.19 21.64 1.26
N VAL A 84 -23.32 21.48 0.24
CA VAL A 84 -23.69 21.22 -1.16
C VAL A 84 -22.89 20.06 -1.73
N GLU A 85 -23.43 19.41 -2.75
CA GLU A 85 -22.70 18.41 -3.52
C GLU A 85 -21.59 19.07 -4.33
N THR A 86 -20.35 18.65 -4.09
CA THR A 86 -19.19 19.16 -4.82
C THR A 86 -17.97 18.26 -4.63
N TRP A 87 -16.90 18.55 -5.33
CA TRP A 87 -15.62 17.85 -5.18
C TRP A 87 -14.45 18.82 -5.21
N TYR A 88 -13.37 18.44 -4.54
CA TYR A 88 -12.16 19.24 -4.40
C TYR A 88 -10.92 18.39 -4.56
N ILE A 89 -9.86 18.99 -5.09
CA ILE A 89 -8.49 18.50 -4.93
C ILE A 89 -7.84 19.37 -3.85
N ILE A 90 -7.54 18.78 -2.69
CA ILE A 90 -6.96 19.51 -1.55
C ILE A 90 -5.49 19.10 -1.37
N ASP A 91 -4.57 20.07 -1.49
CA ASP A 91 -3.15 19.94 -1.16
C ASP A 91 -2.93 20.42 0.28
N ASN A 92 -2.79 19.50 1.22
CA ASN A 92 -2.54 19.84 2.62
C ASN A 92 -1.05 20.09 2.87
N ALA A 93 -0.59 21.31 2.62
CA ALA A 93 0.76 21.77 2.91
C ALA A 93 0.89 22.47 4.29
N THR A 94 -0.03 22.20 5.23
CA THR A 94 0.07 22.74 6.59
C THR A 94 1.08 21.98 7.44
N THR A 95 1.65 22.66 8.43
CA THR A 95 2.42 22.03 9.50
C THR A 95 1.48 21.67 10.64
N MET A 96 1.24 20.37 10.85
CA MET A 96 0.21 19.90 11.78
C MET A 96 0.73 19.60 13.18
N SER A 97 2.02 19.26 13.35
CA SER A 97 2.59 18.81 14.62
C SER A 97 1.79 17.63 15.21
N THR A 98 1.14 17.81 16.36
CA THR A 98 0.27 16.80 17.02
C THR A 98 -1.22 17.04 16.77
N HIS A 99 -1.56 18.01 15.92
CA HIS A 99 -2.94 18.41 15.66
C HIS A 99 -3.52 17.72 14.42
N SER A 100 -4.85 17.67 14.34
CA SER A 100 -5.60 17.20 13.17
C SER A 100 -6.18 18.37 12.37
N LEU A 101 -6.38 18.13 11.07
CA LEU A 101 -7.11 19.02 10.18
C LEU A 101 -8.24 18.22 9.54
N THR A 102 -9.47 18.51 9.92
CA THR A 102 -10.68 17.85 9.38
C THR A 102 -11.35 18.76 8.36
N PHE A 103 -11.63 18.25 7.16
CA PHE A 103 -12.46 18.92 6.15
C PHE A 103 -13.87 18.34 6.15
N LYS A 104 -14.90 19.19 6.12
CA LYS A 104 -16.30 18.75 6.14
C LYS A 104 -17.27 19.75 5.53
N PRO A 105 -18.46 19.33 5.05
CA PRO A 105 -19.56 20.24 4.83
C PRO A 105 -20.07 20.85 6.14
N SER A 106 -20.61 22.06 6.08
CA SER A 106 -21.13 22.77 7.25
C SER A 106 -22.22 21.95 7.94
N GLY A 107 -22.07 21.71 9.24
CA GLY A 107 -22.98 20.86 10.02
C GLY A 107 -22.85 19.36 9.78
N GLY A 108 -22.00 18.92 8.85
CA GLY A 108 -21.88 17.54 8.43
C GLY A 108 -20.71 16.75 9.03
N THR A 109 -20.47 15.56 8.49
CA THR A 109 -19.36 14.66 8.84
C THR A 109 -18.17 14.90 7.91
N GLY A 110 -16.95 14.86 8.46
CA GLY A 110 -15.73 15.18 7.73
C GLY A 110 -14.74 14.02 7.60
N VAL A 111 -13.67 14.30 6.87
CA VAL A 111 -12.48 13.46 6.72
C VAL A 111 -11.25 14.21 7.24
N ASP A 112 -10.31 13.48 7.81
CA ASP A 112 -9.04 14.04 8.26
C ASP A 112 -8.04 14.10 7.09
N LEU A 113 -7.42 15.27 6.93
CA LEU A 113 -6.44 15.53 5.88
C LEU A 113 -5.02 15.28 6.42
N VAL A 114 -4.31 14.34 5.84
CA VAL A 114 -2.93 14.01 6.23
C VAL A 114 -1.96 15.14 5.80
N ALA A 115 -1.03 15.51 6.66
CA ALA A 115 -0.03 16.54 6.36
C ALA A 115 0.86 16.12 5.18
N GLY A 116 1.12 17.05 4.26
CA GLY A 116 1.93 16.82 3.06
C GLY A 116 1.28 15.98 1.97
N SER A 117 0.04 15.55 2.16
CA SER A 117 -0.71 14.72 1.19
C SER A 117 -1.65 15.55 0.32
N LYS A 118 -2.02 14.97 -0.81
CA LYS A 118 -3.05 15.48 -1.72
C LYS A 118 -4.26 14.57 -1.67
N HIS A 119 -5.44 15.16 -1.53
CA HIS A 119 -6.69 14.46 -1.37
C HIS A 119 -7.66 14.81 -2.49
N ILE A 120 -8.42 13.85 -2.96
CA ILE A 120 -9.60 14.07 -3.81
C ILE A 120 -10.81 13.86 -2.91
N ILE A 121 -11.49 14.93 -2.57
CA ILE A 121 -12.64 14.92 -1.67
C ILE A 121 -13.92 15.12 -2.47
N TYR A 122 -14.89 14.25 -2.26
CA TYR A 122 -16.28 14.45 -2.69
C TYR A 122 -17.16 14.71 -1.45
N THR A 123 -18.13 15.59 -1.56
CA THR A 123 -19.16 15.78 -0.54
C THR A 123 -20.55 15.70 -1.15
N ASP A 124 -21.45 15.01 -0.46
CA ASP A 124 -22.88 14.92 -0.79
C ASP A 124 -23.72 16.03 -0.12
N GLY A 125 -23.05 17.02 0.48
CA GLY A 125 -23.67 18.08 1.25
C GLY A 125 -23.88 17.76 2.74
N THR A 126 -23.72 16.50 3.16
CA THR A 126 -23.82 16.05 4.55
C THR A 126 -22.56 15.35 5.04
N THR A 127 -21.87 14.66 4.17
CA THR A 127 -20.66 13.91 4.47
C THR A 127 -19.59 14.21 3.45
N ALA A 128 -18.35 14.36 3.89
CA ALA A 128 -17.17 14.37 3.02
C ALA A 128 -16.57 12.97 2.94
N PHE A 129 -16.14 12.58 1.74
CA PHE A 129 -15.50 11.31 1.44
C PHE A 129 -14.13 11.56 0.79
N ASP A 130 -13.07 10.99 1.32
CA ASP A 130 -11.75 11.03 0.69
C ASP A 130 -11.64 9.87 -0.31
N VAL A 131 -11.88 10.18 -1.58
CA VAL A 131 -11.84 9.17 -2.67
C VAL A 131 -10.42 8.74 -2.97
N SER A 132 -9.41 9.54 -2.61
CA SER A 132 -7.99 9.18 -2.81
C SER A 132 -7.47 8.18 -1.78
N ALA A 133 -8.16 8.04 -0.64
CA ALA A 133 -7.79 7.11 0.44
C ALA A 133 -8.46 5.74 0.31
N ASP A 134 -9.52 5.62 -0.50
CA ASP A 134 -10.32 4.39 -0.61
C ASP A 134 -10.33 3.85 -2.06
N PHE A 135 -9.26 3.19 -2.44
CA PHE A 135 -9.20 2.43 -3.69
C PHE A 135 -9.54 0.97 -3.39
N GLY A 136 -10.77 0.55 -3.66
CA GLY A 136 -11.19 -0.85 -3.48
C GLY A 136 -10.33 -1.84 -4.26
N ASN A 137 -9.89 -1.50 -5.47
CA ASN A 137 -8.93 -2.28 -6.27
C ASN A 137 -8.02 -1.35 -7.07
N VAL A 138 -6.71 -1.48 -6.92
CA VAL A 138 -5.73 -0.80 -7.77
C VAL A 138 -5.21 -1.77 -8.82
N LYS A 139 -5.50 -1.52 -10.10
CA LYS A 139 -4.94 -2.28 -11.23
C LYS A 139 -3.89 -1.42 -11.94
N ALA A 140 -2.63 -1.80 -11.82
CA ALA A 140 -1.56 -1.24 -12.64
C ALA A 140 -1.41 -2.07 -13.93
N ASN A 141 -1.52 -1.42 -15.10
CA ASN A 141 -1.27 -2.07 -16.41
C ASN A 141 0.21 -2.03 -16.82
N GLY A 142 1.09 -1.72 -15.90
CA GLY A 142 2.54 -1.63 -16.04
C GLY A 142 3.21 -1.85 -14.70
N THR A 143 4.34 -1.19 -14.48
CA THR A 143 5.07 -1.26 -13.22
C THR A 143 4.37 -0.45 -12.13
N LEU A 144 4.21 -1.01 -10.94
CA LEU A 144 3.87 -0.27 -9.72
C LEU A 144 5.18 0.02 -8.98
N GLU A 145 5.58 1.30 -8.94
CA GLU A 145 6.76 1.75 -8.22
C GLU A 145 6.37 2.42 -6.91
N ALA A 146 6.95 1.98 -5.81
CA ALA A 146 6.84 2.62 -4.51
C ALA A 146 8.23 3.09 -4.07
N THR A 147 8.41 4.40 -3.87
CA THR A 147 9.68 5.00 -3.42
C THR A 147 9.85 4.98 -1.90
N GLY A 148 8.81 4.59 -1.17
CA GLY A 148 8.79 4.42 0.29
C GLY A 148 8.46 2.99 0.70
N ASN A 149 8.20 2.80 1.98
CA ASN A 149 7.78 1.51 2.51
C ASN A 149 6.39 1.13 1.97
N VAL A 150 6.23 -0.14 1.60
CA VAL A 150 4.93 -0.74 1.29
C VAL A 150 4.53 -1.62 2.46
N SER A 151 3.37 -1.36 3.05
CA SER A 151 2.80 -2.19 4.11
C SER A 151 1.57 -2.90 3.58
N PHE A 152 1.50 -4.21 3.78
CA PHE A 152 0.32 -5.03 3.52
C PHE A 152 -0.19 -5.53 4.87
N ASP A 153 -1.29 -4.95 5.33
CA ASP A 153 -1.88 -5.23 6.64
C ASP A 153 -3.32 -5.73 6.49
N GLY A 154 -3.68 -6.76 7.22
CA GLY A 154 -5.04 -7.26 7.35
C GLY A 154 -5.55 -8.17 6.22
N GLY A 155 -4.70 -8.81 5.41
CA GLY A 155 -5.14 -9.72 4.35
C GLY A 155 -4.09 -10.73 3.91
N THR A 156 -4.45 -11.55 2.93
CA THR A 156 -3.51 -12.45 2.26
C THR A 156 -2.77 -11.70 1.17
N PHE A 157 -1.45 -11.83 1.15
CA PHE A 157 -0.62 -11.33 0.07
C PHE A 157 -0.29 -12.49 -0.88
N THR A 158 -0.89 -12.48 -2.07
CA THR A 158 -0.70 -13.55 -3.07
C THR A 158 0.07 -13.00 -4.26
N PHE A 159 1.19 -13.63 -4.57
CA PHE A 159 1.87 -13.46 -5.86
C PHE A 159 1.39 -14.55 -6.81
N ASN A 160 1.18 -14.20 -8.09
CA ASN A 160 0.86 -15.16 -9.15
C ASN A 160 -0.44 -15.95 -8.89
N GLU A 161 -1.54 -15.24 -8.55
CA GLU A 161 -2.87 -15.84 -8.29
C GLU A 161 -3.41 -16.70 -9.46
N SER A 162 -2.99 -16.40 -10.69
CA SER A 162 -3.43 -17.13 -11.89
C SER A 162 -2.66 -18.42 -12.14
N SER A 163 -1.70 -18.79 -11.29
CA SER A 163 -0.82 -19.97 -11.47
C SER A 163 -0.11 -19.99 -12.83
N ALA A 164 0.23 -18.83 -13.36
CA ALA A 164 1.00 -18.72 -14.58
C ALA A 164 2.49 -18.99 -14.32
N ASP A 165 3.26 -19.28 -15.37
CA ASP A 165 4.73 -19.36 -15.31
C ASP A 165 5.32 -17.95 -15.19
N VAL A 166 5.20 -17.36 -13.99
CA VAL A 166 5.69 -16.02 -13.65
C VAL A 166 6.45 -16.10 -12.34
N ASP A 167 7.73 -15.85 -12.42
CA ASP A 167 8.65 -15.91 -11.29
C ASP A 167 8.54 -14.67 -10.39
N ALA A 168 8.77 -14.83 -9.09
CA ALA A 168 8.99 -13.73 -8.17
C ALA A 168 10.44 -13.69 -7.70
N ARG A 169 11.01 -12.48 -7.61
CA ARG A 169 12.42 -12.28 -7.27
C ARG A 169 12.55 -11.17 -6.20
N PHE A 170 13.37 -11.45 -5.21
CA PHE A 170 13.83 -10.48 -4.22
C PHE A 170 15.33 -10.30 -4.38
N GLU A 171 15.76 -9.07 -4.58
CA GLU A 171 17.17 -8.74 -4.80
C GLU A 171 17.84 -8.26 -3.52
N GLY A 172 19.08 -8.68 -3.30
CA GLY A 172 19.98 -8.12 -2.31
C GLY A 172 20.89 -7.04 -2.93
N ASN A 173 21.69 -6.36 -2.10
CA ASN A 173 22.63 -5.34 -2.59
C ASN A 173 23.72 -5.92 -3.54
N GLY A 174 24.06 -7.19 -3.41
CA GLY A 174 25.09 -7.85 -4.23
C GLY A 174 24.63 -9.17 -4.85
N ASP A 175 23.42 -9.61 -4.55
CA ASP A 175 22.84 -10.84 -5.10
C ASP A 175 21.46 -10.53 -5.69
N ILE A 176 21.36 -10.63 -7.00
CA ILE A 176 20.10 -10.39 -7.73
C ILE A 176 19.08 -11.52 -7.55
N ASN A 177 19.47 -12.66 -6.99
CA ASN A 177 18.63 -13.83 -6.75
C ASN A 177 18.62 -14.20 -5.26
N LEU A 178 18.64 -13.22 -4.35
CA LEU A 178 18.65 -13.48 -2.90
C LEU A 178 17.52 -14.43 -2.48
N LEU A 179 16.31 -14.25 -3.03
CA LEU A 179 15.21 -15.21 -2.98
C LEU A 179 14.51 -15.23 -4.34
N PHE A 180 14.35 -16.42 -4.91
CA PHE A 180 13.75 -16.63 -6.22
C PHE A 180 12.70 -17.75 -6.17
N THR A 181 11.55 -17.55 -6.80
CA THR A 181 10.55 -18.57 -7.02
C THR A 181 10.47 -18.90 -8.50
N ASP A 182 10.83 -20.12 -8.86
CA ASP A 182 10.72 -20.69 -10.21
C ASP A 182 9.30 -21.29 -10.34
N ALA A 183 8.38 -20.51 -10.90
CA ALA A 183 6.97 -20.91 -11.02
C ALA A 183 6.79 -22.03 -12.05
N GLY A 184 7.61 -22.07 -13.10
CA GLY A 184 7.56 -23.10 -14.15
C GLY A 184 7.92 -24.49 -13.64
N ASN A 185 8.75 -24.60 -12.60
CA ASN A 185 9.21 -25.87 -12.01
C ASN A 185 8.73 -26.07 -10.56
N ASP A 186 7.95 -25.15 -9.99
CA ASP A 186 7.48 -25.17 -8.60
C ASP A 186 8.63 -25.31 -7.58
N ARG A 187 9.66 -24.45 -7.68
CA ARG A 187 10.87 -24.50 -6.86
C ARG A 187 11.19 -23.16 -6.23
N VAL A 188 11.97 -23.20 -5.17
CA VAL A 188 12.51 -22.01 -4.50
C VAL A 188 14.03 -22.08 -4.52
N GLY A 189 14.66 -20.99 -4.97
CA GLY A 189 16.10 -20.77 -4.91
C GLY A 189 16.45 -19.67 -3.93
N ILE A 190 17.51 -19.86 -3.15
CA ILE A 190 18.19 -18.82 -2.38
C ILE A 190 19.61 -18.73 -2.95
N GLY A 191 19.98 -17.57 -3.49
CA GLY A 191 21.25 -17.37 -4.17
C GLY A 191 21.31 -17.96 -5.60
N THR A 192 20.21 -18.49 -6.13
CA THR A 192 20.14 -19.10 -7.47
C THR A 192 18.78 -18.88 -8.12
N ASN A 193 18.73 -18.68 -9.43
CA ASN A 193 17.52 -18.60 -10.24
C ASN A 193 17.22 -19.89 -11.04
N THR A 194 18.00 -20.93 -10.86
CA THR A 194 17.85 -22.22 -11.55
C THR A 194 17.87 -23.37 -10.56
N PRO A 195 16.95 -23.39 -9.59
CA PRO A 195 17.01 -24.39 -8.51
C PRO A 195 16.82 -25.82 -9.06
N ALA A 196 17.75 -26.71 -8.74
CA ALA A 196 17.74 -28.13 -9.13
C ALA A 196 16.87 -28.98 -8.18
N ALA A 197 16.45 -28.45 -7.04
CA ALA A 197 15.61 -29.10 -6.03
C ALA A 197 14.39 -28.25 -5.67
N LYS A 198 13.41 -28.78 -4.93
CA LYS A 198 12.27 -28.00 -4.42
C LYS A 198 12.69 -26.77 -3.63
N LEU A 199 13.75 -26.89 -2.87
CA LEU A 199 14.48 -25.80 -2.24
C LEU A 199 15.96 -26.01 -2.51
N GLU A 200 16.61 -25.03 -3.14
CA GLU A 200 18.06 -24.97 -3.28
C GLU A 200 18.58 -23.72 -2.59
N VAL A 201 19.63 -23.88 -1.79
CA VAL A 201 20.36 -22.78 -1.17
C VAL A 201 21.77 -22.83 -1.70
N ASP A 202 22.13 -21.85 -2.52
CA ASP A 202 23.45 -21.73 -3.16
C ASP A 202 24.20 -20.52 -2.59
N GLN A 203 25.35 -20.78 -2.03
CA GLN A 203 26.25 -19.76 -1.51
C GLN A 203 27.48 -19.69 -2.43
N ASN A 204 27.45 -18.76 -3.37
CA ASN A 204 28.40 -18.63 -4.47
C ASN A 204 29.71 -17.91 -4.11
N ALA A 205 29.97 -17.58 -2.85
CA ALA A 205 31.15 -16.83 -2.45
C ALA A 205 32.40 -17.77 -2.44
N SER A 206 33.40 -17.44 -3.26
CA SER A 206 34.68 -18.12 -3.28
C SER A 206 35.62 -17.70 -2.14
N ALA A 207 35.35 -16.57 -1.47
CA ALA A 207 36.12 -16.09 -0.31
C ALA A 207 35.15 -15.50 0.71
N GLY A 208 35.38 -15.73 1.99
CA GLY A 208 34.51 -15.28 3.08
C GLY A 208 33.19 -16.08 3.17
N ALA A 209 33.22 -17.34 2.73
CA ALA A 209 32.07 -18.23 2.82
C ALA A 209 31.59 -18.42 4.25
N ILE A 210 30.25 -18.38 4.42
CA ILE A 210 29.57 -18.71 5.66
C ILE A 210 28.84 -20.05 5.50
N PRO A 211 28.38 -20.70 6.58
CA PRO A 211 27.54 -21.90 6.45
C PRO A 211 26.32 -21.61 5.56
N VAL A 212 25.99 -22.56 4.67
CA VAL A 212 24.83 -22.46 3.78
C VAL A 212 23.52 -22.49 4.58
N ILE A 213 23.47 -23.29 5.63
CA ILE A 213 22.36 -23.38 6.58
C ILE A 213 22.97 -23.41 7.99
N ASP A 214 22.54 -22.49 8.82
CA ASP A 214 22.80 -22.46 10.26
C ASP A 214 21.47 -22.65 10.97
N LEU A 215 21.38 -23.71 11.80
CA LEU A 215 20.17 -24.06 12.53
C LEU A 215 20.43 -23.80 14.02
N ASP A 216 19.91 -22.71 14.53
CA ASP A 216 19.99 -22.32 15.93
C ASP A 216 18.59 -22.41 16.57
N GLN A 217 18.50 -23.07 17.72
CA GLN A 217 17.27 -23.28 18.45
C GLN A 217 17.46 -22.89 19.91
N GLY A 218 16.73 -21.91 20.38
CA GLY A 218 16.84 -21.42 21.76
C GLY A 218 16.28 -22.38 22.83
N ASP A 219 15.54 -23.40 22.41
CA ASP A 219 15.02 -24.48 23.24
C ASP A 219 15.31 -25.81 22.55
N ASP A 220 16.19 -26.63 23.08
CA ASP A 220 16.74 -27.84 22.43
C ASP A 220 15.94 -29.12 22.75
N ASP A 221 14.74 -29.01 23.29
CA ASP A 221 13.88 -30.17 23.59
C ASP A 221 13.14 -30.71 22.34
N GLN A 222 13.26 -30.06 21.19
CA GLN A 222 12.67 -30.45 19.92
C GLN A 222 13.75 -30.74 18.86
N PRO A 223 13.46 -31.65 17.90
CA PRO A 223 14.40 -31.93 16.80
C PRO A 223 14.66 -30.70 15.92
N PHE A 224 15.92 -30.43 15.56
CA PHE A 224 16.28 -29.42 14.57
C PHE A 224 15.74 -29.72 13.16
N ILE A 225 15.65 -30.98 12.76
CA ILE A 225 15.12 -31.42 11.46
C ILE A 225 14.25 -32.66 11.66
N ASN A 226 13.04 -32.62 11.15
CA ASN A 226 12.18 -33.80 11.04
C ASN A 226 12.25 -34.38 9.62
N PHE A 227 12.67 -35.65 9.49
CA PHE A 227 12.64 -36.39 8.23
C PHE A 227 11.44 -37.30 8.21
N ALA A 228 10.42 -36.98 7.42
CA ALA A 228 9.22 -37.80 7.26
C ALA A 228 9.06 -38.23 5.80
N GLY A 229 8.81 -39.51 5.58
CA GLY A 229 8.52 -40.07 4.27
C GLY A 229 7.35 -41.06 4.38
N THR A 230 6.31 -40.90 3.53
CA THR A 230 5.08 -41.67 3.60
C THR A 230 4.98 -42.79 2.56
N SER A 231 5.77 -42.75 1.49
CA SER A 231 5.76 -43.77 0.43
C SER A 231 7.08 -43.87 -0.32
N ALA A 232 7.28 -45.01 -0.97
CA ALA A 232 8.38 -45.24 -1.91
C ALA A 232 7.79 -45.92 -3.16
N ALA A 233 7.65 -45.16 -4.25
CA ALA A 233 6.97 -45.61 -5.47
C ALA A 233 7.73 -46.70 -6.23
N ASP A 234 9.03 -46.73 -6.10
CA ASP A 234 9.95 -47.65 -6.83
C ASP A 234 10.68 -48.65 -5.92
N SER A 235 10.22 -48.81 -4.69
CA SER A 235 10.84 -49.63 -3.65
C SER A 235 12.20 -49.11 -3.16
N SER A 236 12.71 -48.00 -3.68
CA SER A 236 13.92 -47.34 -3.22
C SER A 236 13.62 -46.38 -2.08
N LYS A 237 14.20 -46.57 -0.91
CA LYS A 237 13.95 -45.75 0.28
C LYS A 237 15.15 -44.87 0.61
N SER A 238 14.91 -43.56 0.71
CA SER A 238 15.92 -42.62 1.23
C SER A 238 16.05 -42.68 2.76
N LEU A 239 15.02 -43.18 3.44
CA LEU A 239 15.02 -43.48 4.85
C LEU A 239 14.91 -44.98 5.08
N SER A 240 15.74 -45.57 5.90
CA SER A 240 15.64 -46.97 6.32
C SER A 240 15.45 -47.03 7.83
N SER A 241 14.52 -47.87 8.29
CA SER A 241 14.35 -48.21 9.69
C SER A 241 14.69 -49.67 9.93
N ALA A 242 15.22 -49.99 11.06
CA ALA A 242 15.47 -51.35 11.52
C ALA A 242 14.94 -51.50 12.95
N THR A 243 14.40 -52.67 13.29
CA THR A 243 14.10 -52.97 14.69
C THR A 243 15.40 -53.05 15.45
N ALA A 244 15.53 -52.31 16.53
CA ALA A 244 16.79 -52.14 17.24
C ALA A 244 16.68 -52.55 18.70
N THR A 245 17.82 -53.03 19.25
CA THR A 245 18.07 -53.08 20.65
C THR A 245 18.71 -51.75 21.08
N ALA A 246 18.51 -51.29 22.34
CA ALA A 246 19.07 -50.04 22.85
C ALA A 246 20.58 -49.90 22.50
N GLY A 247 20.97 -48.73 22.01
CA GLY A 247 22.32 -48.47 21.50
C GLY A 247 22.60 -49.07 20.12
N SER A 248 21.64 -49.72 19.48
CA SER A 248 21.79 -50.30 18.16
C SER A 248 21.39 -49.35 17.06
N LYS A 249 21.97 -49.56 15.87
CA LYS A 249 21.57 -48.81 14.69
C LYS A 249 20.09 -49.06 14.37
N VAL A 250 19.27 -48.00 14.41
CA VAL A 250 17.83 -48.09 14.09
C VAL A 250 17.49 -47.68 12.67
N GLY A 251 18.45 -47.04 11.96
CA GLY A 251 18.22 -46.67 10.59
C GLY A 251 19.38 -45.86 9.98
N ALA A 252 19.13 -45.34 8.81
CA ALA A 252 20.02 -44.38 8.14
C ALA A 252 19.26 -43.50 7.19
N ILE A 253 19.71 -42.26 7.04
CA ILE A 253 19.23 -41.32 6.01
C ILE A 253 20.27 -41.27 4.87
N GLN A 254 19.79 -41.29 3.64
CA GLN A 254 20.61 -41.12 2.46
C GLN A 254 20.88 -39.64 2.21
N VAL A 255 22.15 -39.32 1.97
CA VAL A 255 22.63 -38.00 1.58
C VAL A 255 23.56 -38.10 0.39
N LYS A 256 23.69 -37.02 -0.40
CA LYS A 256 24.72 -36.87 -1.41
C LYS A 256 25.84 -36.00 -0.87
N ILE A 257 27.08 -36.53 -0.90
CA ILE A 257 28.27 -35.76 -0.56
C ILE A 257 29.18 -35.76 -1.79
N ASN A 258 29.45 -34.58 -2.34
CA ASN A 258 30.18 -34.37 -3.60
C ASN A 258 29.69 -35.31 -4.74
N GLY A 259 28.35 -35.29 -4.96
CA GLY A 259 27.71 -36.10 -5.99
C GLY A 259 27.58 -37.58 -5.69
N THR A 260 28.24 -38.11 -4.64
CA THR A 260 28.20 -39.51 -4.28
C THR A 260 27.22 -39.78 -3.16
N VAL A 261 26.39 -40.81 -3.35
CA VAL A 261 25.44 -41.25 -2.31
C VAL A 261 26.19 -41.80 -1.09
N ARG A 262 25.78 -41.36 0.07
CA ARG A 262 26.25 -41.78 1.39
C ARG A 262 25.08 -42.00 2.32
N TRP A 263 25.32 -42.61 3.48
CA TRP A 263 24.32 -42.87 4.50
C TRP A 263 24.78 -42.35 5.85
N ILE A 264 23.99 -41.48 6.46
CA ILE A 264 24.14 -41.08 7.87
C ILE A 264 23.32 -42.04 8.71
N ARG A 265 23.97 -42.74 9.64
CA ARG A 265 23.32 -43.71 10.53
C ARG A 265 22.80 -43.03 11.78
N PHE A 266 21.66 -43.49 12.28
CA PHE A 266 21.12 -43.04 13.55
C PHE A 266 20.83 -44.26 14.45
N TYR A 267 20.81 -44.00 15.73
CA TYR A 267 20.71 -44.97 16.81
C TYR A 267 19.51 -44.62 17.71
N ASP A 268 18.98 -45.62 18.46
CA ASP A 268 17.78 -45.45 19.33
C ASP A 268 18.07 -44.71 20.62
N SER A 269 19.29 -44.60 21.05
CA SER A 269 19.75 -43.86 22.20
C SER A 269 21.12 -43.24 21.99
N ALA A 270 21.42 -42.16 22.70
CA ALA A 270 22.78 -41.62 22.77
C ALA A 270 23.69 -42.65 23.51
N VAL A 271 24.85 -42.90 22.93
CA VAL A 271 25.87 -43.78 23.50
C VAL A 271 26.80 -42.97 24.38
#